data_8578fb7783fff9c316d9f40a7c55b046
#
_entry.id   8578fb7783fff9c316d9f40a7c55b046
#
_cell.length_a   1.000
_cell.length_b   1.000
_cell.length_c   1.000
_cell.angle_alpha   90.00
_cell.angle_beta   90.00
_cell.angle_gamma   90.00
#
_symmetry.space_group_name_H-M   'P 1'
#
loop_
_entity.id
_entity.type
_entity.pdbx_description
1 polymer ?
#
loop_
_entity_poly.entity_id
_entity_poly.type
_entity_poly.pdbx_seq_one_letter_code
_entity_poly.pdbx_strand_id
1 'polypeptide(L)'
;MTNPSPQESDVETTDRGSRRGQTNDNPSADLVRVYLNGIGRTALLGAEEEVDLAQRIEVGLYATYLLDHSEKPLTRALKRDLKVLAKDGNKARAHLLEANLRLVVSLAKRYTGRGMPLLDLIQEGNLGLMHAVEKFDWRKGFKFSTYATWWIRQAITRSIADQARTIRIP
;
A
#
# COMPACT_ATOMS: atom_id res chain seq x y z
N MET A 1 -23.48 -0.41 84.04
CA MET A 1 -22.13 0.03 84.43
C MET A 1 -21.25 -0.04 83.20
N THR A 2 -20.92 1.07 82.82
CA THR A 2 -19.76 1.73 82.26
C THR A 2 -19.58 1.56 80.76
N ASN A 3 -19.95 2.62 80.07
CA ASN A 3 -19.34 3.15 78.82
C ASN A 3 -17.85 3.46 79.10
N PRO A 4 -16.95 3.51 78.12
CA PRO A 4 -16.82 4.71 77.28
C PRO A 4 -16.34 4.44 75.82
N SER A 5 -16.80 5.20 74.92
CA SER A 5 -16.32 6.18 73.92
C SER A 5 -14.84 6.16 73.49
N PRO A 6 -14.52 6.97 72.54
CA PRO A 6 -14.57 6.81 71.09
C PRO A 6 -13.14 6.89 70.54
N GLN A 7 -12.89 6.41 69.36
CA GLN A 7 -11.62 6.69 68.68
C GLN A 7 -11.83 7.08 67.22
N GLU A 8 -11.35 8.11 66.98
CA GLU A 8 -10.78 8.94 65.92
C GLU A 8 -10.70 8.31 64.57
N SER A 9 -11.21 9.12 63.68
CA SER A 9 -11.15 9.03 62.22
C SER A 9 -9.74 9.25 61.70
N ASP A 10 -9.16 8.26 61.07
CA ASP A 10 -8.03 8.47 60.18
C ASP A 10 -8.52 8.60 58.76
N VAL A 11 -8.32 9.81 58.24
CA VAL A 11 -8.58 10.21 56.87
C VAL A 11 -7.43 9.68 56.03
N GLU A 12 -7.65 8.55 55.35
CA GLU A 12 -6.69 8.04 54.40
C GLU A 12 -6.88 8.75 53.04
N THR A 13 -5.97 9.67 52.81
CA THR A 13 -5.85 10.45 51.56
C THR A 13 -5.45 9.49 50.45
N THR A 14 -6.40 9.03 49.65
CA THR A 14 -6.10 8.29 48.43
C THR A 14 -5.46 9.21 47.42
N ASP A 15 -4.15 9.11 47.33
CA ASP A 15 -3.34 9.63 46.22
C ASP A 15 -3.83 9.03 44.90
N ARG A 16 -4.58 9.82 44.13
CA ARG A 16 -4.93 9.53 42.77
C ARG A 16 -3.70 9.75 41.89
N GLY A 17 -2.77 8.80 41.92
CA GLY A 17 -1.67 8.70 40.99
C GLY A 17 -2.19 8.73 39.56
N SER A 18 -2.01 9.88 38.94
CA SER A 18 -2.19 10.11 37.52
C SER A 18 -1.46 9.02 36.71
N ARG A 19 -2.22 8.05 36.21
CA ARG A 19 -1.74 7.14 35.20
C ARG A 19 -1.59 7.97 33.90
N ARG A 20 -0.47 8.67 33.77
CA ARG A 20 0.04 9.14 32.48
C ARG A 20 0.19 7.91 31.62
N GLY A 21 -0.68 7.78 30.62
CA GLY A 21 -0.57 6.78 29.59
C GLY A 21 0.84 6.84 29.02
N GLN A 22 1.61 5.79 29.22
CA GLN A 22 2.81 5.54 28.46
C GLN A 22 2.34 5.35 27.01
N THR A 23 2.43 6.42 26.21
CA THR A 23 2.44 6.31 24.76
C THR A 23 3.68 5.48 24.45
N ASN A 24 3.49 4.24 24.08
CA ASN A 24 4.54 3.43 23.47
C ASN A 24 4.92 4.14 22.17
N ASP A 25 5.86 5.07 22.27
CA ASP A 25 6.51 5.73 21.12
C ASP A 25 7.40 4.69 20.42
N ASN A 26 6.77 3.76 19.73
CA ASN A 26 7.45 2.88 18.81
C ASN A 26 7.42 3.58 17.44
N PRO A 27 8.56 4.16 17.00
CA PRO A 27 8.63 4.94 15.74
C PRO A 27 8.13 4.13 14.54
N SER A 28 8.29 2.82 14.59
CA SER A 28 7.80 1.90 13.56
C SER A 28 6.27 1.85 13.49
N ALA A 29 5.60 1.88 14.65
CA ALA A 29 4.13 1.87 14.71
C ALA A 29 3.54 3.19 14.16
N ASP A 30 4.20 4.32 14.44
CA ASP A 30 3.77 5.62 13.92
C ASP A 30 3.95 5.72 12.40
N LEU A 31 5.04 5.21 11.85
CA LEU A 31 5.26 5.15 10.40
C LEU A 31 4.18 4.30 9.70
N VAL A 32 3.84 3.14 10.26
CA VAL A 32 2.74 2.31 9.75
C VAL A 32 1.42 3.08 9.76
N ARG A 33 1.12 3.78 10.86
CA ARG A 33 -0.10 4.57 11.00
C ARG A 33 -0.20 5.70 9.98
N VAL A 34 0.89 6.44 9.79
CA VAL A 34 0.97 7.53 8.79
C VAL A 34 0.75 6.96 7.39
N TYR A 35 1.40 5.84 7.05
CA TYR A 35 1.23 5.17 5.77
C TYR A 35 -0.23 4.73 5.54
N LEU A 36 -0.85 4.06 6.53
CA LEU A 36 -2.24 3.59 6.43
C LEU A 36 -3.22 4.75 6.27
N ASN A 37 -3.00 5.87 6.95
CA ASN A 37 -3.81 7.07 6.79
C ASN A 37 -3.65 7.68 5.39
N GLY A 38 -2.44 7.64 4.82
CA GLY A 38 -2.15 8.10 3.46
C GLY A 38 -2.92 7.33 2.39
N ILE A 39 -2.81 6.01 2.40
CA ILE A 39 -3.45 5.14 1.40
C ILE A 39 -4.98 5.07 1.54
N GLY A 40 -5.52 5.45 2.70
CA GLY A 40 -6.96 5.48 2.95
C GLY A 40 -7.70 6.59 2.23
N ARG A 41 -6.99 7.59 1.69
CA ARG A 41 -7.58 8.77 1.05
C ARG A 41 -8.09 8.50 -0.36
N THR A 42 -7.48 7.55 -1.06
CA THR A 42 -7.85 7.20 -2.42
C THR A 42 -9.09 6.28 -2.41
N ALA A 43 -10.10 6.64 -3.18
CA ALA A 43 -11.32 5.85 -3.32
C ALA A 43 -11.02 4.47 -3.94
N LEU A 44 -11.88 3.49 -3.61
CA LEU A 44 -11.83 2.19 -4.26
C LEU A 44 -12.41 2.29 -5.67
N LEU A 45 -11.83 1.56 -6.61
CA LEU A 45 -12.26 1.54 -8.01
C LEU A 45 -13.36 0.52 -8.24
N GLY A 46 -14.33 0.89 -9.09
CA GLY A 46 -15.28 -0.04 -9.69
C GLY A 46 -14.66 -0.81 -10.87
N ALA A 47 -15.34 -1.86 -11.33
CA ALA A 47 -14.84 -2.69 -12.43
C ALA A 47 -14.68 -1.90 -13.75
N GLU A 48 -15.60 -0.97 -14.01
CA GLU A 48 -15.56 -0.11 -15.20
C GLU A 48 -14.39 0.89 -15.14
N GLU A 49 -14.11 1.44 -13.95
CA GLU A 49 -12.99 2.34 -13.73
C GLU A 49 -11.64 1.63 -13.86
N GLU A 50 -11.55 0.36 -13.43
CA GLU A 50 -10.34 -0.47 -13.62
C GLU A 50 -10.06 -0.66 -15.14
N VAL A 51 -11.09 -0.88 -15.93
CA VAL A 51 -10.99 -1.04 -17.39
C VAL A 51 -10.60 0.27 -18.05
N ASP A 52 -11.23 1.41 -17.71
CA ASP A 52 -10.89 2.73 -18.24
C ASP A 52 -9.41 3.06 -17.97
N LEU A 53 -8.97 2.89 -16.74
CA LEU A 53 -7.57 3.14 -16.37
C LEU A 53 -6.62 2.23 -17.14
N ALA A 54 -6.94 0.95 -17.30
CA ALA A 54 -6.12 0.01 -18.04
C ALA A 54 -6.00 0.39 -19.53
N GLN A 55 -7.09 0.82 -20.15
CA GLN A 55 -7.07 1.32 -21.55
C GLN A 55 -6.21 2.56 -21.69
N ARG A 56 -6.33 3.52 -20.78
CA ARG A 56 -5.52 4.75 -20.78
C ARG A 56 -4.03 4.45 -20.57
N ILE A 57 -3.69 3.47 -19.74
CA ILE A 57 -2.32 2.99 -19.56
C ILE A 57 -1.79 2.42 -20.89
N GLU A 58 -2.54 1.55 -21.55
CA GLU A 58 -2.16 0.93 -22.82
C GLU A 58 -1.93 1.99 -23.91
N VAL A 59 -2.85 2.94 -24.06
CA VAL A 59 -2.73 4.06 -25.00
C VAL A 59 -1.49 4.92 -24.69
N GLY A 60 -1.24 5.21 -23.42
CA GLY A 60 -0.07 5.98 -22.98
C GLY A 60 1.26 5.28 -23.28
N LEU A 61 1.33 3.96 -23.07
CA LEU A 61 2.50 3.14 -23.40
C LEU A 61 2.74 3.13 -24.91
N TYR A 62 1.68 2.96 -25.72
CA TYR A 62 1.78 3.01 -27.17
C TYR A 62 2.22 4.37 -27.69
N ALA A 63 1.68 5.46 -27.10
CA ALA A 63 2.10 6.81 -27.43
C ALA A 63 3.59 7.06 -27.12
N THR A 64 4.09 6.54 -26.00
CA THR A 64 5.51 6.59 -25.64
C THR A 64 6.35 5.81 -26.65
N TYR A 65 5.92 4.60 -26.99
CA TYR A 65 6.60 3.77 -28.00
C TYR A 65 6.72 4.49 -29.34
N LEU A 66 5.65 5.14 -29.81
CA LEU A 66 5.68 5.89 -31.08
C LEU A 66 6.61 7.12 -31.02
N LEU A 67 6.72 7.77 -29.86
CA LEU A 67 7.62 8.91 -29.67
C LEU A 67 9.10 8.50 -29.76
N ASP A 68 9.42 7.28 -29.29
CA ASP A 68 10.79 6.79 -29.21
C ASP A 68 11.25 6.00 -30.47
N HIS A 69 10.32 5.33 -31.14
CA HIS A 69 10.64 4.39 -32.23
C HIS A 69 10.05 4.77 -33.59
N SER A 70 9.55 6.00 -33.77
CA SER A 70 9.00 6.40 -35.07
C SER A 70 10.09 6.57 -36.10
N GLU A 71 10.08 5.74 -37.15
CA GLU A 71 11.00 5.83 -38.29
C GLU A 71 10.79 7.10 -39.15
N LYS A 72 9.57 7.65 -39.14
CA LYS A 72 9.21 8.86 -39.89
C LYS A 72 9.23 10.08 -38.98
N PRO A 73 9.67 11.25 -39.47
CA PRO A 73 9.62 12.46 -38.65
C PRO A 73 8.18 12.82 -38.31
N LEU A 74 7.87 12.77 -37.00
CA LEU A 74 6.57 13.15 -36.49
C LEU A 74 6.34 14.66 -36.63
N THR A 75 5.16 15.05 -37.08
CA THR A 75 4.78 16.46 -37.11
C THR A 75 4.76 17.05 -35.71
N ARG A 76 4.99 18.37 -35.57
CA ARG A 76 5.01 19.03 -34.26
C ARG A 76 3.68 18.87 -33.51
N ALA A 77 2.55 18.89 -34.22
CA ALA A 77 1.22 18.70 -33.67
C ALA A 77 1.07 17.28 -33.08
N LEU A 78 1.36 16.25 -33.91
CA LEU A 78 1.27 14.84 -33.51
C LEU A 78 2.20 14.54 -32.32
N LYS A 79 3.42 15.05 -32.32
CA LYS A 79 4.37 14.89 -31.19
C LYS A 79 3.83 15.48 -29.88
N ARG A 80 3.14 16.62 -29.94
CA ARG A 80 2.50 17.24 -28.80
C ARG A 80 1.36 16.36 -28.27
N ASP A 81 0.51 15.86 -29.15
CA ASP A 81 -0.67 15.06 -28.79
C ASP A 81 -0.24 13.70 -28.20
N LEU A 82 0.76 13.04 -28.76
CA LEU A 82 1.35 11.82 -28.20
C LEU A 82 1.94 12.05 -26.81
N LYS A 83 2.58 13.20 -26.56
CA LYS A 83 3.08 13.53 -25.21
C LYS A 83 1.95 13.71 -24.18
N VAL A 84 0.80 14.25 -24.61
CA VAL A 84 -0.38 14.38 -23.74
C VAL A 84 -0.91 13.00 -23.39
N LEU A 85 -1.06 12.10 -24.37
CA LEU A 85 -1.50 10.72 -24.15
C LEU A 85 -0.55 9.94 -23.24
N ALA A 86 0.77 10.05 -23.46
CA ALA A 86 1.78 9.43 -22.60
C ALA A 86 1.68 9.91 -21.15
N LYS A 87 1.48 11.22 -20.96
CA LYS A 87 1.30 11.79 -19.62
C LYS A 87 0.01 11.33 -18.94
N ASP A 88 -1.08 11.21 -19.71
CA ASP A 88 -2.36 10.72 -19.21
C ASP A 88 -2.26 9.24 -18.79
N GLY A 89 -1.63 8.39 -19.61
CA GLY A 89 -1.38 6.99 -19.27
C GLY A 89 -0.55 6.82 -17.98
N ASN A 90 0.46 7.66 -17.77
CA ASN A 90 1.24 7.65 -16.53
C ASN A 90 0.40 8.05 -15.30
N LYS A 91 -0.52 9.02 -15.44
CA LYS A 91 -1.46 9.38 -14.38
C LYS A 91 -2.43 8.24 -14.08
N ALA A 92 -2.96 7.60 -15.12
CA ALA A 92 -3.84 6.45 -14.97
C ALA A 92 -3.13 5.29 -14.25
N ARG A 93 -1.86 5.03 -14.58
CA ARG A 93 -1.03 4.03 -13.89
C ARG A 93 -0.85 4.35 -12.42
N ALA A 94 -0.52 5.57 -12.07
CA ALA A 94 -0.38 6.01 -10.68
C ALA A 94 -1.70 5.83 -9.92
N HIS A 95 -2.81 6.23 -10.51
CA HIS A 95 -4.13 6.10 -9.90
C HIS A 95 -4.52 4.63 -9.65
N LEU A 96 -4.32 3.75 -10.62
CA LEU A 96 -4.59 2.32 -10.47
C LEU A 96 -3.74 1.69 -9.36
N LEU A 97 -2.46 2.08 -9.25
CA LEU A 97 -1.59 1.66 -8.15
C LEU A 97 -2.10 2.16 -6.79
N GLU A 98 -2.33 3.47 -6.67
CA GLU A 98 -2.74 4.11 -5.40
C GLU A 98 -4.04 3.52 -4.85
N ALA A 99 -5.05 3.32 -5.71
CA ALA A 99 -6.34 2.76 -5.33
C ALA A 99 -6.23 1.31 -4.80
N ASN A 100 -5.16 0.57 -5.19
CA ASN A 100 -4.95 -0.81 -4.81
C ASN A 100 -3.91 -1.03 -3.70
N LEU A 101 -3.31 0.02 -3.12
CA LEU A 101 -2.36 -0.12 -2.01
C LEU A 101 -2.98 -0.79 -0.78
N ARG A 102 -4.27 -0.56 -0.53
CA ARG A 102 -5.00 -1.22 0.56
C ARG A 102 -5.08 -2.74 0.40
N LEU A 103 -5.15 -3.23 -0.84
CA LEU A 103 -5.10 -4.67 -1.14
C LEU A 103 -3.75 -5.25 -0.72
N VAL A 104 -2.64 -4.56 -1.03
CA VAL A 104 -1.29 -4.98 -0.62
C VAL A 104 -1.20 -5.12 0.89
N VAL A 105 -1.66 -4.10 1.65
CA VAL A 105 -1.65 -4.13 3.12
C VAL A 105 -2.45 -5.32 3.66
N SER A 106 -3.63 -5.58 3.10
CA SER A 106 -4.50 -6.68 3.53
C SER A 106 -3.84 -8.05 3.35
N LEU A 107 -3.05 -8.20 2.29
CA LEU A 107 -2.28 -9.42 2.02
C LEU A 107 -1.03 -9.49 2.90
N ALA A 108 -0.24 -8.41 3.00
CA ALA A 108 1.00 -8.35 3.79
C ALA A 108 0.77 -8.69 5.26
N LYS A 109 -0.34 -8.24 5.86
CA LYS A 109 -0.72 -8.58 7.24
C LYS A 109 -0.75 -10.08 7.53
N ARG A 110 -1.05 -10.93 6.55
CA ARG A 110 -1.10 -12.38 6.71
C ARG A 110 0.28 -13.03 6.82
N TYR A 111 1.32 -12.28 6.51
CA TYR A 111 2.71 -12.76 6.50
C TYR A 111 3.55 -12.18 7.65
N THR A 112 2.94 -11.39 8.54
CA THR A 112 3.63 -10.86 9.74
C THR A 112 4.14 -11.99 10.63
N GLY A 113 5.23 -11.73 11.37
CA GLY A 113 5.84 -12.72 12.27
C GLY A 113 6.73 -13.76 11.58
N ARG A 114 7.02 -13.60 10.28
CA ARG A 114 7.85 -14.52 9.49
C ARG A 114 9.28 -14.03 9.23
N GLY A 115 9.80 -13.16 10.12
CA GLY A 115 11.18 -12.66 10.03
C GLY A 115 11.35 -11.35 9.28
N MET A 116 10.26 -10.76 8.75
CA MET A 116 10.29 -9.44 8.10
C MET A 116 9.31 -8.46 8.78
N PRO A 117 9.68 -7.18 8.94
CA PRO A 117 8.79 -6.12 9.40
C PRO A 117 7.62 -5.90 8.44
N LEU A 118 6.46 -5.46 8.97
CA LEU A 118 5.26 -5.25 8.14
C LEU A 118 5.49 -4.24 7.01
N LEU A 119 6.23 -3.15 7.26
CA LEU A 119 6.51 -2.15 6.22
C LEU A 119 7.33 -2.74 5.05
N ASP A 120 8.29 -3.60 5.35
CA ASP A 120 9.10 -4.26 4.31
C ASP A 120 8.24 -5.23 3.49
N LEU A 121 7.37 -6.01 4.16
CA LEU A 121 6.39 -6.87 3.48
C LEU A 121 5.46 -6.07 2.56
N ILE A 122 5.04 -4.87 3.00
CA ILE A 122 4.21 -3.96 2.18
C ILE A 122 5.01 -3.49 0.97
N GLN A 123 6.27 -3.09 1.12
CA GLN A 123 7.09 -2.62 0.01
C GLN A 123 7.33 -3.72 -1.03
N GLU A 124 7.63 -4.92 -0.59
CA GLU A 124 7.75 -6.08 -1.49
C GLU A 124 6.41 -6.38 -2.21
N GLY A 125 5.30 -6.29 -1.47
CA GLY A 125 3.96 -6.41 -2.04
C GLY A 125 3.65 -5.31 -3.07
N ASN A 126 4.13 -4.09 -2.86
CA ASN A 126 3.98 -2.98 -3.81
C ASN A 126 4.76 -3.25 -5.11
N LEU A 127 5.94 -3.87 -5.04
CA LEU A 127 6.67 -4.31 -6.25
C LEU A 127 5.84 -5.34 -7.03
N GLY A 128 5.21 -6.30 -6.33
CA GLY A 128 4.29 -7.24 -6.95
C GLY A 128 3.08 -6.56 -7.59
N LEU A 129 2.51 -5.54 -6.93
CA LEU A 129 1.41 -4.74 -7.48
C LEU A 129 1.83 -3.98 -8.75
N MET A 130 3.04 -3.39 -8.78
CA MET A 130 3.58 -2.73 -9.98
C MET A 130 3.67 -3.69 -11.16
N HIS A 131 4.18 -4.90 -10.96
CA HIS A 131 4.20 -5.93 -12.00
C HIS A 131 2.81 -6.35 -12.46
N ALA A 132 1.84 -6.39 -11.54
CA ALA A 132 0.46 -6.68 -11.90
C ALA A 132 -0.13 -5.61 -12.83
N VAL A 133 0.10 -4.32 -12.55
CA VAL A 133 -0.38 -3.21 -13.39
C VAL A 133 0.24 -3.25 -14.77
N GLU A 134 1.51 -3.59 -14.90
CA GLU A 134 2.22 -3.68 -16.17
C GLU A 134 1.72 -4.82 -17.09
N LYS A 135 1.20 -5.88 -16.49
CA LYS A 135 0.80 -7.11 -17.19
C LYS A 135 -0.71 -7.36 -17.19
N PHE A 136 -1.49 -6.43 -16.66
CA PHE A 136 -2.93 -6.57 -16.58
C PHE A 136 -3.57 -6.48 -17.96
N ASP A 137 -4.32 -7.52 -18.33
CA ASP A 137 -5.11 -7.57 -19.55
C ASP A 137 -6.60 -7.46 -19.23
N TRP A 138 -7.15 -6.26 -19.39
CA TRP A 138 -8.54 -5.93 -19.14
C TRP A 138 -9.52 -6.69 -20.05
N ARG A 139 -9.07 -7.15 -21.24
CA ARG A 139 -9.89 -7.90 -22.20
C ARG A 139 -10.34 -9.26 -21.68
N LYS A 140 -9.65 -9.79 -20.67
CA LYS A 140 -9.99 -11.07 -20.04
C LYS A 140 -11.22 -11.01 -19.13
N GLY A 141 -11.75 -9.84 -18.84
CA GLY A 141 -12.98 -9.65 -18.07
C GLY A 141 -12.89 -9.94 -16.56
N PHE A 142 -11.69 -10.22 -16.03
CA PHE A 142 -11.48 -10.41 -14.59
C PHE A 142 -11.19 -9.08 -13.91
N LYS A 143 -11.60 -8.97 -12.63
CA LYS A 143 -11.21 -7.82 -11.81
C LYS A 143 -9.70 -7.76 -11.62
N PHE A 144 -9.16 -6.55 -11.61
CA PHE A 144 -7.74 -6.31 -11.38
C PHE A 144 -7.24 -6.96 -10.07
N SER A 145 -8.02 -6.87 -8.99
CA SER A 145 -7.68 -7.45 -7.68
C SER A 145 -7.44 -8.96 -7.73
N THR A 146 -8.16 -9.71 -8.58
CA THR A 146 -7.98 -11.16 -8.75
C THR A 146 -6.59 -11.48 -9.32
N TYR A 147 -6.18 -10.71 -10.32
CA TYR A 147 -4.88 -10.86 -10.96
C TYR A 147 -3.73 -10.36 -10.06
N ALA A 148 -3.89 -9.18 -9.48
CA ALA A 148 -2.89 -8.55 -8.63
C ALA A 148 -2.58 -9.38 -7.37
N THR A 149 -3.57 -10.06 -6.77
CA THR A 149 -3.38 -10.88 -5.59
C THR A 149 -2.30 -11.95 -5.78
N TRP A 150 -2.22 -12.56 -6.97
CA TRP A 150 -1.20 -13.56 -7.28
C TRP A 150 0.21 -12.95 -7.27
N TRP A 151 0.40 -11.82 -7.97
CA TRP A 151 1.68 -11.13 -8.05
C TRP A 151 2.17 -10.60 -6.71
N ILE A 152 1.25 -10.03 -5.91
CA ILE A 152 1.55 -9.52 -4.57
C ILE A 152 2.01 -10.67 -3.66
N ARG A 153 1.29 -11.80 -3.65
CA ARG A 153 1.68 -12.98 -2.86
C ARG A 153 3.03 -13.52 -3.29
N GLN A 154 3.25 -13.63 -4.59
CA GLN A 154 4.51 -14.14 -5.15
C GLN A 154 5.69 -13.27 -4.70
N ALA A 155 5.56 -11.94 -4.80
CA ALA A 155 6.60 -11.00 -4.39
C ALA A 155 6.91 -11.12 -2.87
N ILE A 156 5.86 -11.10 -2.02
CA ILE A 156 6.02 -11.23 -0.57
C ILE A 156 6.67 -12.57 -0.19
N THR A 157 6.17 -13.67 -0.76
CA THR A 157 6.69 -15.01 -0.40
C THR A 157 8.14 -15.18 -0.84
N ARG A 158 8.49 -14.67 -2.03
CA ARG A 158 9.85 -14.69 -2.53
C ARG A 158 10.78 -13.86 -1.65
N SER A 159 10.37 -12.67 -1.27
CA SER A 159 11.16 -11.79 -0.39
C SER A 159 11.41 -12.42 0.99
N ILE A 160 10.40 -13.06 1.59
CA ILE A 160 10.58 -13.80 2.84
C ILE A 160 11.61 -14.92 2.68
N ALA A 161 11.58 -15.67 1.59
CA ALA A 161 12.55 -16.74 1.35
C ALA A 161 13.98 -16.20 1.18
N ASP A 162 14.13 -15.05 0.51
CA ASP A 162 15.42 -14.48 0.17
C ASP A 162 16.02 -13.63 1.31
N GLN A 163 15.20 -12.93 2.10
CA GLN A 163 15.65 -11.87 3.03
C GLN A 163 15.38 -12.17 4.51
N ALA A 164 14.53 -13.13 4.86
CA ALA A 164 14.23 -13.43 6.26
C ALA A 164 15.38 -14.13 6.99
N ARG A 165 16.44 -14.48 6.31
CA ARG A 165 17.63 -15.15 6.89
C ARG A 165 18.88 -14.32 6.68
N THR A 166 19.70 -14.21 7.73
CA THR A 166 21.01 -13.53 7.70
C THR A 166 21.99 -14.20 6.71
N ILE A 167 21.84 -15.50 6.51
CA ILE A 167 22.62 -16.28 5.53
C ILE A 167 21.64 -16.76 4.46
N ARG A 168 21.84 -16.30 3.23
CA ARG A 168 21.08 -16.76 2.07
C ARG A 168 21.38 -18.24 1.80
N ILE A 169 20.36 -19.08 1.89
CA ILE A 169 20.46 -20.49 1.48
C ILE A 169 20.14 -20.52 -0.02
N PRO A 170 20.99 -21.18 -0.84
CA PRO A 170 20.79 -21.28 -2.28
C PRO A 170 19.50 -22.03 -2.65
#